data_85ea586065aca493870634e62754af20
#
_entry.id   85ea586065aca493870634e62754af20
#
_cell.length_a   1.000
_cell.length_b   1.000
_cell.length_c   1.000
_cell.angle_alpha   90.00
_cell.angle_beta   90.00
_cell.angle_gamma   90.00
#
_symmetry.space_group_name_H-M   'P 1'
#
loop_
_entity.id
_entity.type
_entity.pdbx_description
1 polymer ?
#
loop_
_entity_poly.entity_id
_entity_poly.type
_entity_poly.pdbx_seq_one_letter_code
_entity_poly.pdbx_strand_id
1 'polypeptide(L)'
;MSSTRPQTQTPPRRTELLLAGALLLLAGTLRMGWPAATEFKADEARLYALALDAATGAGLPLRGIGTSIGFPNFPLSVWLYALPLWVWPHPYSAVLFTGALNTLAVAACWWLARRVWGAEAALLAALLYAASPWAIIYSRKLWAQNLLPLFVMGWAASGLLAFWEQRRSWLAAHIVLLAAALQLHYSGAALALPTLCALALTRKIFSRRALLLGI
;
A
#
# COMPACT_ATOMS: atom_id res chain seq x y z
N MET A 1 8.05 30.57 37.10
CA MET A 1 8.40 29.18 36.87
C MET A 1 8.51 28.98 35.35
N SER A 2 9.71 29.02 34.80
CA SER A 2 9.98 28.80 33.36
C SER A 2 9.98 27.31 33.14
N SER A 3 8.93 26.77 32.47
CA SER A 3 8.90 25.37 32.07
C SER A 3 9.76 25.21 30.81
N THR A 4 11.02 24.85 30.97
CA THR A 4 11.85 24.36 29.87
C THR A 4 11.24 23.07 29.37
N ARG A 5 10.54 23.13 28.22
CA ARG A 5 10.17 21.91 27.45
C ARG A 5 11.47 21.14 27.14
N PRO A 6 11.54 19.83 27.43
CA PRO A 6 12.69 19.05 27.03
C PRO A 6 12.82 19.15 25.49
N GLN A 7 13.95 19.64 25.02
CA GLN A 7 14.28 19.61 23.60
C GLN A 7 14.50 18.13 23.26
N THR A 8 13.54 17.51 22.57
CA THR A 8 13.71 16.18 21.96
C THR A 8 14.83 16.32 20.93
N GLN A 9 16.01 15.77 21.23
CA GLN A 9 17.14 15.75 20.30
C GLN A 9 16.78 14.78 19.17
N THR A 10 16.43 15.33 18.00
CA THR A 10 16.21 14.50 16.81
C THR A 10 17.48 13.70 16.50
N PRO A 11 17.39 12.39 16.28
CA PRO A 11 18.56 11.57 16.01
C PRO A 11 19.31 12.10 14.78
N PRO A 12 20.65 11.96 14.73
CA PRO A 12 21.43 12.29 13.55
C PRO A 12 20.85 11.55 12.33
N ARG A 13 20.79 12.20 11.18
CA ARG A 13 20.19 11.61 9.93
C ARG A 13 20.73 10.22 9.60
N ARG A 14 22.01 9.98 9.84
CA ARG A 14 22.64 8.66 9.63
C ARG A 14 22.06 7.59 10.54
N THR A 15 21.89 7.90 11.82
CA THR A 15 21.27 6.98 12.80
C THR A 15 19.82 6.68 12.45
N GLU A 16 19.06 7.70 12.08
CA GLU A 16 17.67 7.53 11.61
C GLU A 16 17.57 6.56 10.44
N LEU A 17 18.41 6.74 9.41
CA LEU A 17 18.41 5.87 8.23
C LEU A 17 18.83 4.43 8.54
N LEU A 18 19.80 4.23 9.45
CA LEU A 18 20.20 2.90 9.90
C LEU A 18 19.07 2.20 10.66
N LEU A 19 18.38 2.92 11.56
CA LEU A 19 17.23 2.38 12.28
C LEU A 19 16.06 2.08 11.34
N ALA A 20 15.76 2.97 10.39
CA ALA A 20 14.73 2.73 9.37
C ALA A 20 15.09 1.49 8.52
N GLY A 21 16.33 1.34 8.11
CA GLY A 21 16.82 0.15 7.39
C GLY A 21 16.66 -1.13 8.21
N ALA A 22 17.00 -1.10 9.50
CA ALA A 22 16.82 -2.24 10.41
C ALA A 22 15.33 -2.61 10.57
N LEU A 23 14.45 -1.62 10.68
CA LEU A 23 13.00 -1.83 10.75
C LEU A 23 12.44 -2.42 9.45
N LEU A 24 12.97 -2.01 8.29
CA LEU A 24 12.58 -2.60 7.00
C LEU A 24 13.07 -4.03 6.85
N LEU A 25 14.29 -4.34 7.32
CA LEU A 25 14.79 -5.72 7.37
C LEU A 25 13.91 -6.59 8.29
N LEU A 26 13.57 -6.09 9.48
CA LEU A 26 12.64 -6.76 10.38
C LEU A 26 11.29 -7.00 9.70
N ALA A 27 10.71 -5.96 9.08
CA ALA A 27 9.43 -6.05 8.38
C ALA A 27 9.48 -7.09 7.26
N GLY A 28 10.54 -7.10 6.46
CA GLY A 28 10.75 -8.06 5.37
C GLY A 28 10.90 -9.49 5.89
N THR A 29 11.72 -9.69 6.91
CA THR A 29 11.92 -11.01 7.53
C THR A 29 10.61 -11.56 8.09
N LEU A 30 9.85 -10.75 8.84
CA LEU A 30 8.57 -11.16 9.42
C LEU A 30 7.51 -11.47 8.35
N ARG A 31 7.56 -10.86 7.17
CA ARG A 31 6.56 -11.02 6.10
C ARG A 31 6.93 -12.06 5.05
N MET A 32 8.21 -12.31 4.84
CA MET A 32 8.70 -13.17 3.75
C MET A 32 9.52 -14.36 4.23
N GLY A 33 10.05 -14.34 5.48
CA GLY A 33 10.95 -15.36 5.98
C GLY A 33 10.37 -16.77 6.09
N TRP A 34 9.05 -16.90 6.18
CA TRP A 34 8.35 -18.19 6.31
C TRP A 34 7.15 -18.27 5.36
N PRO A 35 7.35 -18.39 4.04
CA PRO A 35 6.26 -18.40 3.06
C PRO A 35 5.30 -19.58 3.26
N ALA A 36 5.77 -20.69 3.84
CA ALA A 36 4.92 -21.84 4.16
C ALA A 36 3.96 -21.59 5.34
N ALA A 37 4.19 -20.55 6.16
CA ALA A 37 3.27 -20.15 7.23
C ALA A 37 2.13 -19.28 6.71
N THR A 38 1.62 -19.60 5.51
CA THR A 38 0.47 -18.96 4.88
C THR A 38 -0.78 -19.79 5.04
N GLU A 39 -1.92 -19.13 5.12
CA GLU A 39 -3.20 -19.79 4.94
C GLU A 39 -3.47 -19.91 3.43
N PHE A 40 -3.86 -21.10 2.96
CA PHE A 40 -4.18 -21.34 1.56
C PHE A 40 -5.46 -22.17 1.47
N LYS A 41 -6.60 -21.48 1.33
CA LYS A 41 -7.94 -22.04 1.25
C LYS A 41 -8.58 -21.79 -0.12
N ALA A 42 -9.88 -21.93 -0.22
CA ALA A 42 -10.62 -21.86 -1.48
C ALA A 42 -10.46 -20.52 -2.21
N ASP A 43 -10.47 -19.39 -1.50
CA ASP A 43 -10.36 -18.06 -2.10
C ASP A 43 -8.94 -17.80 -2.63
N GLU A 44 -7.91 -18.19 -1.84
CA GLU A 44 -6.52 -18.10 -2.25
C GLU A 44 -6.24 -18.99 -3.47
N ALA A 45 -6.74 -20.23 -3.45
CA ALA A 45 -6.59 -21.16 -4.57
C ALA A 45 -7.27 -20.63 -5.83
N ARG A 46 -8.46 -20.05 -5.71
CA ARG A 46 -9.20 -19.46 -6.81
C ARG A 46 -8.49 -18.23 -7.40
N LEU A 47 -8.00 -17.35 -6.53
CA LEU A 47 -7.24 -16.17 -6.96
C LEU A 47 -5.91 -16.58 -7.61
N TYR A 48 -5.23 -17.58 -7.05
CA TYR A 48 -4.02 -18.16 -7.64
C TYR A 48 -4.28 -18.74 -9.04
N ALA A 49 -5.34 -19.53 -9.22
CA ALA A 49 -5.68 -20.12 -10.51
C ALA A 49 -5.92 -19.04 -11.58
N LEU A 50 -6.74 -18.02 -11.27
CA LEU A 50 -6.99 -16.91 -12.18
C LEU A 50 -5.71 -16.14 -12.54
N ALA A 51 -4.83 -15.92 -11.57
CA ALA A 51 -3.57 -15.23 -11.79
C ALA A 51 -2.57 -16.09 -12.59
N LEU A 52 -2.59 -17.42 -12.40
CA LEU A 52 -1.79 -18.37 -13.18
C LEU A 52 -2.24 -18.42 -14.65
N ASP A 53 -3.56 -18.46 -14.90
CA ASP A 53 -4.12 -18.39 -16.26
C ASP A 53 -3.64 -17.11 -16.98
N ALA A 54 -3.67 -15.98 -16.29
CA ALA A 54 -3.15 -14.72 -16.84
C ALA A 54 -1.63 -14.76 -17.07
N ALA A 55 -0.86 -15.35 -16.17
CA ALA A 55 0.60 -15.46 -16.26
C ALA A 55 1.06 -16.39 -17.39
N THR A 56 0.32 -17.47 -17.64
CA THR A 56 0.65 -18.50 -18.67
C THR A 56 0.05 -18.18 -20.04
N GLY A 57 -0.77 -17.13 -20.16
CA GLY A 57 -1.45 -16.81 -21.42
C GLY A 57 -2.67 -17.68 -21.73
N ALA A 58 -3.14 -18.51 -20.77
CA ALA A 58 -4.34 -19.33 -20.92
C ALA A 58 -5.61 -18.46 -21.01
N GLY A 59 -5.57 -17.24 -20.47
CA GLY A 59 -6.64 -16.26 -20.57
C GLY A 59 -6.31 -15.01 -19.75
N LEU A 60 -6.93 -13.87 -20.10
CA LEU A 60 -6.84 -12.64 -19.31
C LEU A 60 -8.17 -12.42 -18.56
N PRO A 61 -8.27 -12.82 -17.27
CA PRO A 61 -9.48 -12.63 -16.50
C PRO A 61 -9.83 -11.13 -16.36
N LEU A 62 -11.06 -10.78 -16.74
CA LEU A 62 -11.58 -9.40 -16.60
C LEU A 62 -12.36 -9.20 -15.29
N ARG A 63 -12.38 -10.21 -14.44
CA ARG A 63 -13.03 -10.21 -13.12
C ARG A 63 -12.14 -10.95 -12.12
N GLY A 64 -12.14 -10.48 -10.89
CA GLY A 64 -11.50 -11.18 -9.76
C GLY A 64 -12.41 -12.25 -9.15
N ILE A 65 -12.03 -12.76 -7.98
CA ILE A 65 -12.85 -13.72 -7.22
C ILE A 65 -14.17 -13.10 -6.76
N GLY A 66 -15.18 -13.96 -6.54
CA GLY A 66 -16.47 -13.55 -5.98
C GLY A 66 -16.34 -12.93 -4.60
N THR A 67 -17.26 -12.06 -4.25
CA THR A 67 -17.38 -11.46 -2.92
C THR A 67 -18.64 -11.94 -2.22
N SER A 68 -18.71 -11.78 -0.90
CA SER A 68 -19.90 -12.09 -0.10
C SER A 68 -21.14 -11.24 -0.45
N ILE A 69 -20.96 -10.13 -1.18
CA ILE A 69 -22.06 -9.25 -1.61
C ILE A 69 -22.61 -9.60 -3.01
N GLY A 70 -22.19 -10.75 -3.58
CA GLY A 70 -22.72 -11.28 -4.86
C GLY A 70 -22.09 -10.73 -6.13
N PHE A 71 -21.17 -9.75 -6.04
CA PHE A 71 -20.43 -9.23 -7.19
C PHE A 71 -18.98 -9.71 -7.18
N PRO A 72 -18.36 -10.04 -8.32
CA PRO A 72 -16.94 -10.36 -8.37
C PRO A 72 -16.11 -9.10 -8.11
N ASN A 73 -14.93 -9.27 -7.51
CA ASN A 73 -13.93 -8.20 -7.43
C ASN A 73 -13.50 -7.76 -8.84
N PHE A 74 -12.94 -6.57 -8.93
CA PHE A 74 -12.27 -6.10 -10.14
C PHE A 74 -10.99 -6.90 -10.41
N PRO A 75 -10.46 -6.90 -11.64
CA PRO A 75 -9.39 -7.82 -12.05
C PRO A 75 -7.99 -7.42 -11.59
N LEU A 76 -7.75 -6.21 -11.09
CA LEU A 76 -6.39 -5.71 -10.82
C LEU A 76 -5.60 -6.61 -9.88
N SER A 77 -6.24 -7.21 -8.88
CA SER A 77 -5.57 -8.16 -7.99
C SER A 77 -5.06 -9.41 -8.71
N VAL A 78 -5.83 -9.91 -9.68
CA VAL A 78 -5.45 -11.04 -10.54
C VAL A 78 -4.24 -10.67 -11.38
N TRP A 79 -4.26 -9.52 -12.03
CA TRP A 79 -3.17 -9.07 -12.90
C TRP A 79 -1.89 -8.79 -12.11
N LEU A 80 -1.98 -8.24 -10.91
CA LEU A 80 -0.80 -8.02 -10.06
C LEU A 80 -0.19 -9.34 -9.59
N TYR A 81 -1.01 -10.32 -9.22
CA TYR A 81 -0.50 -11.63 -8.85
C TYR A 81 0.04 -12.43 -10.04
N ALA A 82 -0.40 -12.15 -11.25
CA ALA A 82 0.18 -12.76 -12.46
C ALA A 82 1.67 -12.38 -12.63
N LEU A 83 2.10 -11.21 -12.17
CA LEU A 83 3.49 -10.76 -12.30
C LEU A 83 4.51 -11.71 -11.65
N PRO A 84 4.42 -12.06 -10.35
CA PRO A 84 5.35 -13.02 -9.76
C PRO A 84 5.17 -14.43 -10.32
N LEU A 85 3.94 -14.82 -10.72
CA LEU A 85 3.66 -16.15 -11.27
C LEU A 85 4.22 -16.34 -12.68
N TRP A 86 4.39 -15.27 -13.43
CA TRP A 86 5.07 -15.30 -14.73
C TRP A 86 6.54 -15.70 -14.60
N VAL A 87 7.20 -15.29 -13.49
CA VAL A 87 8.61 -15.64 -13.20
C VAL A 87 8.72 -17.00 -12.51
N TRP A 88 7.86 -17.26 -11.56
CA TRP A 88 7.84 -18.50 -10.78
C TRP A 88 6.40 -18.93 -10.51
N PRO A 89 5.85 -19.91 -11.29
CA PRO A 89 4.46 -20.34 -11.21
C PRO A 89 4.21 -21.22 -9.97
N HIS A 90 4.44 -20.68 -8.79
CA HIS A 90 4.29 -21.35 -7.51
C HIS A 90 3.57 -20.44 -6.52
N PRO A 91 2.64 -20.92 -5.65
CA PRO A 91 1.93 -20.06 -4.71
C PRO A 91 2.84 -19.21 -3.83
N TYR A 92 4.01 -19.70 -3.46
CA TYR A 92 4.97 -18.95 -2.65
C TYR A 92 5.48 -17.67 -3.33
N SER A 93 5.56 -17.63 -4.65
CA SER A 93 5.94 -16.40 -5.35
C SER A 93 4.94 -15.27 -5.10
N ALA A 94 3.65 -15.59 -5.11
CA ALA A 94 2.57 -14.64 -4.83
C ALA A 94 2.55 -14.24 -3.34
N VAL A 95 2.84 -15.17 -2.42
CA VAL A 95 2.99 -14.89 -0.98
C VAL A 95 4.17 -13.94 -0.74
N LEU A 96 5.33 -14.23 -1.32
CA LEU A 96 6.52 -13.38 -1.21
C LEU A 96 6.28 -11.99 -1.82
N PHE A 97 5.58 -11.92 -2.95
CA PHE A 97 5.20 -10.66 -3.56
C PHE A 97 4.29 -9.83 -2.64
N THR A 98 3.28 -10.44 -2.02
CA THR A 98 2.43 -9.76 -1.02
C THR A 98 3.28 -9.25 0.15
N GLY A 99 4.18 -10.07 0.67
CA GLY A 99 5.11 -9.71 1.74
C GLY A 99 6.02 -8.52 1.37
N ALA A 100 6.55 -8.52 0.14
CA ALA A 100 7.40 -7.45 -0.37
C ALA A 100 6.62 -6.12 -0.49
N LEU A 101 5.41 -6.14 -1.07
CA LEU A 101 4.57 -4.94 -1.18
C LEU A 101 4.19 -4.39 0.21
N ASN A 102 3.90 -5.26 1.18
CA ASN A 102 3.61 -4.84 2.54
C ASN A 102 4.85 -4.33 3.29
N THR A 103 6.03 -4.82 2.96
CA THR A 103 7.31 -4.26 3.46
C THR A 103 7.54 -2.86 2.90
N LEU A 104 7.26 -2.65 1.61
CA LEU A 104 7.29 -1.31 0.99
C LEU A 104 6.23 -0.37 1.60
N ALA A 105 5.07 -0.90 2.02
CA ALA A 105 4.07 -0.11 2.73
C ALA A 105 4.59 0.37 4.10
N VAL A 106 5.43 -0.41 4.81
CA VAL A 106 6.12 0.06 6.04
C VAL A 106 7.08 1.20 5.71
N ALA A 107 7.85 1.10 4.62
CA ALA A 107 8.73 2.17 4.17
C ALA A 107 7.96 3.45 3.84
N ALA A 108 6.83 3.32 3.14
CA ALA A 108 5.96 4.44 2.81
C ALA A 108 5.33 5.07 4.06
N CYS A 109 4.94 4.26 5.05
CA CYS A 109 4.45 4.73 6.35
C CYS A 109 5.52 5.54 7.09
N TRP A 110 6.77 5.01 7.16
CA TRP A 110 7.90 5.76 7.72
C TRP A 110 8.09 7.09 7.00
N TRP A 111 8.11 7.10 5.68
CA TRP A 111 8.31 8.31 4.88
C TRP A 111 7.21 9.34 5.13
N LEU A 112 5.94 8.94 5.16
CA LEU A 112 4.79 9.80 5.44
C LEU A 112 4.88 10.40 6.85
N ALA A 113 5.08 9.56 7.86
CA ALA A 113 5.19 9.99 9.23
C ALA A 113 6.41 10.94 9.44
N ARG A 114 7.54 10.65 8.74
CA ARG A 114 8.73 11.50 8.75
C ARG A 114 8.45 12.91 8.23
N ARG A 115 7.63 12.97 7.19
CA ARG A 115 7.32 14.23 6.53
C ARG A 115 6.36 15.10 7.33
N VAL A 116 5.47 14.48 8.10
CA VAL A 116 4.42 15.19 8.85
C VAL A 116 4.83 15.44 10.30
N TRP A 117 5.45 14.47 10.96
CA TRP A 117 5.68 14.50 12.42
C TRP A 117 7.16 14.37 12.82
N GLY A 118 8.08 14.21 11.89
CA GLY A 118 9.51 14.11 12.16
C GLY A 118 10.04 12.70 12.39
N ALA A 119 11.34 12.59 12.71
CA ALA A 119 12.09 11.34 12.71
C ALA A 119 11.61 10.33 13.76
N GLU A 120 11.38 10.78 14.98
CA GLU A 120 11.00 9.91 16.10
C GLU A 120 9.63 9.28 15.86
N ALA A 121 8.63 10.10 15.46
CA ALA A 121 7.30 9.61 15.12
C ALA A 121 7.34 8.64 13.93
N ALA A 122 8.20 8.87 12.94
CA ALA A 122 8.38 8.01 11.80
C ALA A 122 8.95 6.64 12.17
N LEU A 123 9.97 6.60 13.02
CA LEU A 123 10.56 5.35 13.51
C LEU A 123 9.56 4.56 14.35
N LEU A 124 8.80 5.25 15.22
CA LEU A 124 7.76 4.62 16.03
C LEU A 124 6.63 4.05 15.15
N ALA A 125 6.13 4.83 14.18
CA ALA A 125 5.08 4.37 13.25
C ALA A 125 5.55 3.16 12.43
N ALA A 126 6.79 3.20 11.92
CA ALA A 126 7.38 2.08 11.20
C ALA A 126 7.53 0.84 12.09
N LEU A 127 7.99 0.99 13.33
CA LEU A 127 8.13 -0.10 14.29
C LEU A 127 6.77 -0.76 14.59
N LEU A 128 5.76 0.05 14.93
CA LEU A 128 4.42 -0.44 15.23
C LEU A 128 3.81 -1.18 14.03
N TYR A 129 4.01 -0.64 12.81
CA TYR A 129 3.50 -1.30 11.61
C TYR A 129 4.32 -2.55 11.25
N ALA A 130 5.65 -2.50 11.36
CA ALA A 130 6.53 -3.65 11.10
C ALA A 130 6.21 -4.84 12.00
N ALA A 131 5.98 -4.58 13.31
CA ALA A 131 5.76 -5.59 14.34
C ALA A 131 4.27 -5.94 14.56
N SER A 132 3.32 -5.27 13.89
CA SER A 132 1.88 -5.54 14.05
C SER A 132 1.54 -6.98 13.67
N PRO A 133 1.02 -7.82 14.58
CA PRO A 133 0.70 -9.22 14.30
C PRO A 133 -0.31 -9.38 13.15
N TRP A 134 -1.36 -8.57 13.13
CA TRP A 134 -2.36 -8.58 12.06
C TRP A 134 -1.75 -8.22 10.70
N ALA A 135 -0.94 -7.16 10.63
CA ALA A 135 -0.27 -6.78 9.40
C ALA A 135 0.69 -7.87 8.91
N ILE A 136 1.36 -8.59 9.81
CA ILE A 136 2.25 -9.70 9.47
C ILE A 136 1.46 -10.88 8.91
N ILE A 137 0.41 -11.31 9.59
CA ILE A 137 -0.43 -12.46 9.19
C ILE A 137 -1.02 -12.21 7.80
N TYR A 138 -1.68 -11.06 7.60
CA TYR A 138 -2.32 -10.74 6.33
C TYR A 138 -1.33 -10.47 5.20
N SER A 139 -0.11 -10.01 5.49
CA SER A 139 0.92 -9.83 4.46
C SER A 139 1.47 -11.15 3.90
N ARG A 140 1.15 -12.29 4.52
CA ARG A 140 1.53 -13.63 4.04
C ARG A 140 0.40 -14.33 3.30
N LYS A 141 -0.78 -13.75 3.23
CA LYS A 141 -1.97 -14.35 2.66
C LYS A 141 -2.24 -13.80 1.25
N LEU A 142 -2.52 -14.70 0.32
CA LEU A 142 -2.84 -14.38 -1.08
C LEU A 142 -4.30 -13.89 -1.16
N TRP A 143 -4.51 -12.59 -0.99
CA TRP A 143 -5.83 -11.98 -1.00
C TRP A 143 -5.79 -10.58 -1.63
N ALA A 144 -6.87 -10.19 -2.32
CA ALA A 144 -6.94 -8.89 -2.99
C ALA A 144 -6.72 -7.72 -2.02
N GLN A 145 -7.34 -7.77 -0.84
CA GLN A 145 -7.22 -6.76 0.21
C GLN A 145 -5.79 -6.61 0.72
N ASN A 146 -4.97 -7.67 0.67
CA ASN A 146 -3.63 -7.66 1.22
C ASN A 146 -2.62 -6.93 0.33
N LEU A 147 -3.03 -6.55 -0.88
CA LEU A 147 -2.29 -5.64 -1.75
C LEU A 147 -2.59 -4.16 -1.44
N LEU A 148 -3.75 -3.86 -0.83
CA LEU A 148 -4.19 -2.48 -0.55
C LEU A 148 -3.19 -1.64 0.25
N PRO A 149 -2.49 -2.14 1.27
CA PRO A 149 -1.67 -1.28 2.14
C PRO A 149 -0.69 -0.39 1.39
N LEU A 150 0.02 -0.90 0.38
CA LEU A 150 0.94 -0.07 -0.41
C LEU A 150 0.21 0.99 -1.23
N PHE A 151 -0.92 0.63 -1.84
CA PHE A 151 -1.71 1.57 -2.65
C PHE A 151 -2.35 2.66 -1.78
N VAL A 152 -2.82 2.33 -0.58
CA VAL A 152 -3.34 3.30 0.40
C VAL A 152 -2.23 4.24 0.86
N MET A 153 -1.02 3.72 1.15
CA MET A 153 0.12 4.57 1.52
C MET A 153 0.55 5.48 0.35
N GLY A 154 0.55 4.95 -0.87
CA GLY A 154 0.82 5.75 -2.08
C GLY A 154 -0.24 6.83 -2.32
N TRP A 155 -1.52 6.48 -2.14
CA TRP A 155 -2.64 7.43 -2.20
C TRP A 155 -2.47 8.55 -1.14
N ALA A 156 -2.15 8.20 0.09
CA ALA A 156 -1.92 9.17 1.16
C ALA A 156 -0.68 10.06 0.87
N ALA A 157 0.41 9.47 0.36
CA ALA A 157 1.62 10.19 -0.01
C ALA A 157 1.37 11.18 -1.16
N SER A 158 0.70 10.74 -2.22
CA SER A 158 0.35 11.60 -3.34
C SER A 158 -0.65 12.69 -2.94
N GLY A 159 -1.60 12.40 -2.04
CA GLY A 159 -2.52 13.38 -1.47
C GLY A 159 -1.79 14.44 -0.62
N LEU A 160 -0.84 14.02 0.23
CA LEU A 160 0.01 14.95 0.98
C LEU A 160 0.76 15.89 0.04
N LEU A 161 1.38 15.35 -1.01
CA LEU A 161 2.13 16.14 -1.99
C LEU A 161 1.22 17.07 -2.81
N ALA A 162 0.07 16.57 -3.27
CA ALA A 162 -0.84 17.32 -4.11
C ALA A 162 -1.57 18.43 -3.34
N PHE A 163 -2.18 18.11 -2.19
CA PHE A 163 -3.09 19.01 -1.48
C PHE A 163 -2.42 19.82 -0.38
N TRP A 164 -1.50 19.21 0.37
CA TRP A 164 -0.83 19.90 1.47
C TRP A 164 0.39 20.69 0.99
N GLU A 165 1.26 20.06 0.17
CA GLU A 165 2.44 20.70 -0.38
C GLU A 165 2.19 21.47 -1.68
N GLN A 166 0.93 21.47 -2.17
CA GLN A 166 0.49 22.20 -3.34
C GLN A 166 1.24 21.81 -4.64
N ARG A 167 1.76 20.57 -4.72
CA ARG A 167 2.43 20.01 -5.88
C ARG A 167 1.40 19.39 -6.83
N ARG A 168 0.80 20.19 -7.71
CA ARG A 168 -0.31 19.80 -8.59
C ARG A 168 -0.03 18.57 -9.45
N SER A 169 1.23 18.35 -9.87
CA SER A 169 1.64 17.19 -10.67
C SER A 169 1.34 15.84 -9.99
N TRP A 170 1.19 15.81 -8.66
CA TRP A 170 0.84 14.60 -7.92
C TRP A 170 -0.65 14.28 -7.90
N LEU A 171 -1.52 15.18 -8.42
CA LEU A 171 -2.95 14.95 -8.44
C LEU A 171 -3.33 13.76 -9.34
N ALA A 172 -2.68 13.62 -10.50
CA ALA A 172 -2.90 12.49 -11.40
C ALA A 172 -2.55 11.16 -10.70
N ALA A 173 -1.37 11.10 -10.05
CA ALA A 173 -0.96 9.92 -9.28
C ALA A 173 -1.95 9.61 -8.15
N HIS A 174 -2.46 10.63 -7.45
CA HIS A 174 -3.45 10.46 -6.40
C HIS A 174 -4.76 9.81 -6.92
N ILE A 175 -5.28 10.29 -8.05
CA ILE A 175 -6.49 9.74 -8.68
C ILE A 175 -6.25 8.32 -9.21
N VAL A 176 -5.10 8.06 -9.83
CA VAL A 176 -4.73 6.72 -10.31
C VAL A 176 -4.64 5.74 -9.14
N LEU A 177 -4.04 6.13 -8.02
CA LEU A 177 -3.92 5.28 -6.83
C LEU A 177 -5.26 5.06 -6.14
N LEU A 178 -6.17 6.05 -6.14
CA LEU A 178 -7.54 5.88 -5.70
C LEU A 178 -8.28 4.85 -6.57
N ALA A 179 -8.19 4.99 -7.89
CA ALA A 179 -8.79 4.04 -8.82
C ALA A 179 -8.20 2.64 -8.68
N ALA A 180 -6.88 2.52 -8.50
CA ALA A 180 -6.20 1.25 -8.27
C ALA A 180 -6.64 0.59 -6.95
N ALA A 181 -6.77 1.36 -5.86
CA ALA A 181 -7.27 0.84 -4.59
C ALA A 181 -8.70 0.29 -4.72
N LEU A 182 -9.59 0.99 -5.45
CA LEU A 182 -10.94 0.51 -5.75
C LEU A 182 -10.90 -0.75 -6.62
N GLN A 183 -10.03 -0.80 -7.63
CA GLN A 183 -9.82 -1.94 -8.51
C GLN A 183 -9.27 -3.17 -7.77
N LEU A 184 -8.52 -2.97 -6.69
CA LEU A 184 -8.06 -4.07 -5.84
C LEU A 184 -9.20 -4.63 -5.00
N HIS A 185 -9.96 -3.76 -4.32
CA HIS A 185 -11.06 -4.17 -3.47
C HIS A 185 -12.06 -3.03 -3.25
N TYR A 186 -13.34 -3.34 -3.15
CA TYR A 186 -14.43 -2.36 -2.99
C TYR A 186 -14.26 -1.44 -1.76
N SER A 187 -13.57 -1.90 -0.70
CA SER A 187 -13.25 -1.03 0.45
C SER A 187 -12.39 0.19 0.07
N GLY A 188 -11.66 0.12 -1.06
CA GLY A 188 -10.94 1.26 -1.62
C GLY A 188 -11.84 2.45 -1.95
N ALA A 189 -13.14 2.23 -2.17
CA ALA A 189 -14.11 3.30 -2.37
C ALA A 189 -14.17 4.30 -1.20
N ALA A 190 -13.87 3.85 0.03
CA ALA A 190 -13.84 4.72 1.21
C ALA A 190 -12.83 5.87 1.08
N LEU A 191 -11.76 5.70 0.28
CA LEU A 191 -10.76 6.73 0.01
C LEU A 191 -11.30 7.88 -0.86
N ALA A 192 -12.42 7.67 -1.55
CA ALA A 192 -13.05 8.72 -2.34
C ALA A 192 -13.55 9.88 -1.47
N LEU A 193 -14.08 9.60 -0.29
CA LEU A 193 -14.62 10.63 0.60
C LEU A 193 -13.52 11.64 1.02
N PRO A 194 -12.39 11.25 1.62
CA PRO A 194 -11.33 12.21 1.96
C PRO A 194 -10.72 12.88 0.72
N THR A 195 -10.67 12.20 -0.43
CA THR A 195 -10.24 12.83 -1.70
C THR A 195 -11.19 13.95 -2.10
N LEU A 196 -12.50 13.71 -2.08
CA LEU A 196 -13.52 14.73 -2.40
C LEU A 196 -13.49 15.89 -1.41
N CYS A 197 -13.31 15.62 -0.11
CA CYS A 197 -13.13 16.66 0.90
C CYS A 197 -11.89 17.52 0.61
N ALA A 198 -10.75 16.89 0.29
CA ALA A 198 -9.52 17.61 -0.04
C ALA A 198 -9.69 18.48 -1.30
N LEU A 199 -10.32 17.95 -2.34
CA LEU A 199 -10.64 18.71 -3.56
C LEU A 199 -11.58 19.90 -3.26
N ALA A 200 -12.59 19.71 -2.42
CA ALA A 200 -13.53 20.78 -2.06
C ALA A 200 -12.83 21.91 -1.29
N LEU A 201 -11.95 21.56 -0.35
CA LEU A 201 -11.20 22.51 0.47
C LEU A 201 -10.15 23.28 -0.36
N THR A 202 -9.63 22.66 -1.42
CA THR A 202 -8.55 23.23 -2.25
C THR A 202 -9.04 23.76 -3.60
N ARG A 203 -10.36 23.93 -3.80
CA ARG A 203 -10.98 24.35 -5.08
C ARG A 203 -10.34 25.57 -5.73
N LYS A 204 -9.81 26.53 -4.98
CA LYS A 204 -9.13 27.72 -5.52
C LYS A 204 -7.78 27.41 -6.20
N ILE A 205 -7.24 26.21 -5.97
CA ILE A 205 -5.90 25.83 -6.41
C ILE A 205 -5.93 25.06 -7.73
N PHE A 206 -7.04 24.35 -7.99
CA PHE A 206 -7.15 23.47 -9.16
C PHE A 206 -8.08 24.09 -10.22
N SER A 207 -7.48 24.49 -11.37
CA SER A 207 -8.27 24.73 -12.58
C SER A 207 -8.80 23.40 -13.12
N ARG A 208 -9.90 23.44 -13.92
CA ARG A 208 -10.44 22.24 -14.57
C ARG A 208 -9.40 21.51 -15.44
N ARG A 209 -8.47 22.26 -16.06
CA ARG A 209 -7.36 21.68 -16.83
C ARG A 209 -6.35 20.93 -15.97
N ALA A 210 -6.01 21.44 -14.80
CA ALA A 210 -5.15 20.75 -13.84
C ALA A 210 -5.76 19.43 -13.34
N LEU A 211 -7.09 19.38 -13.17
CA LEU A 211 -7.81 18.17 -12.76
C LEU A 211 -7.77 17.07 -13.84
N LEU A 212 -7.86 17.47 -15.12
CA LEU A 212 -7.92 16.52 -16.25
C LEU A 212 -6.54 16.09 -16.73
N LEU A 213 -5.54 16.94 -16.62
CA LEU A 213 -4.19 16.73 -17.18
C LEU A 213 -3.13 16.45 -16.12
N GLY A 214 -3.47 16.57 -14.81
CA GLY A 214 -2.52 16.40 -13.72
C GLY A 214 -1.41 17.47 -13.68
N ILE A 215 -1.64 18.65 -14.28
CA ILE A 215 -0.70 19.77 -14.40
C ILE A 215 -1.14 20.94 -13.52
#